data_712cc4bc70fd6c2b550a32a4c3f212ec
#
_entry.id   712cc4bc70fd6c2b550a32a4c3f212ec
#
_cell.length_a   1.000
_cell.length_b   1.000
_cell.length_c   1.000
_cell.angle_alpha   90.00
_cell.angle_beta   90.00
_cell.angle_gamma   90.00
#
_symmetry.space_group_name_H-M   'P 1'
#
loop_
_entity.id
_entity.type
_entity.pdbx_description
1 polymer ?
#
loop_
_entity_poly.entity_id
_entity_poly.type
_entity_poly.pdbx_seq_one_letter_code
_entity_poly.pdbx_strand_id
1 'polypeptide(L)'
;YPLRVAYKNLIEREGTLSATVSGSATDGEDTVQFVGSGSMTESATTGSFEGQTAIVKNLTVNGDLIVEGISVPFTNSSKIYFSQSFAPLGTSVNGNHCVVRGPFVIPEFVKVGDSGPFAEVDCYSSSSKSVKIGTSVQTYAIEAASNDGARLKIVENVKDTSGGQATSDSVFDISMDGAIRRRSERITFQDSGITFNMRLNYN
;
A
#
# COMPACT_ATOMS: atom_id res chain seq x y z
N TYR A 1 19.38 -5.89 -8.62
CA TYR A 1 18.10 -5.45 -9.23
C TYR A 1 18.02 -3.94 -9.22
N PRO A 2 17.62 -3.27 -10.31
CA PRO A 2 17.53 -1.82 -10.38
C PRO A 2 16.26 -1.31 -9.69
N LEU A 3 16.31 -1.16 -8.36
CA LEU A 3 15.13 -0.83 -7.53
C LEU A 3 14.52 0.54 -7.90
N ARG A 4 15.35 1.54 -8.18
CA ARG A 4 14.87 2.86 -8.57
C ARG A 4 14.08 2.84 -9.89
N VAL A 5 14.55 2.05 -10.87
CA VAL A 5 13.83 1.85 -12.15
C VAL A 5 12.51 1.11 -11.92
N ALA A 6 12.55 0.03 -11.15
CA ALA A 6 11.34 -0.73 -10.81
C ALA A 6 10.30 0.14 -10.09
N TYR A 7 10.75 0.95 -9.13
CA TYR A 7 9.87 1.87 -8.39
C TYR A 7 9.25 2.94 -9.29
N LYS A 8 10.04 3.54 -10.19
CA LYS A 8 9.52 4.45 -11.21
C LYS A 8 8.44 3.76 -12.05
N ASN A 9 8.72 2.56 -12.57
CA ASN A 9 7.78 1.78 -13.38
C ASN A 9 6.48 1.48 -12.60
N LEU A 10 6.57 1.22 -11.29
CA LEU A 10 5.40 1.04 -10.43
C LEU A 10 4.55 2.31 -10.32
N ILE A 11 5.18 3.48 -10.19
CA ILE A 11 4.49 4.77 -10.08
C ILE A 11 3.79 5.12 -11.39
N GLU A 12 4.47 4.95 -12.52
CA GLU A 12 3.95 5.29 -13.85
C GLU A 12 3.00 4.24 -14.44
N ARG A 13 2.89 3.06 -13.82
CA ARG A 13 2.00 2.00 -14.31
C ARG A 13 0.56 2.45 -14.32
N GLU A 14 -0.15 2.13 -15.40
CA GLU A 14 -1.58 2.33 -15.58
C GLU A 14 -2.27 1.02 -15.93
N GLY A 15 -3.57 0.92 -15.67
CA GLY A 15 -4.38 -0.24 -16.02
C GLY A 15 -5.15 -0.81 -14.83
N THR A 16 -5.69 -1.99 -15.06
CA THR A 16 -6.51 -2.70 -14.06
C THR A 16 -5.91 -4.07 -13.77
N LEU A 17 -5.77 -4.39 -12.50
CA LEU A 17 -5.37 -5.70 -11.99
C LEU A 17 -6.57 -6.38 -11.35
N SER A 18 -6.82 -7.64 -11.68
CA SER A 18 -7.79 -8.47 -10.97
C SER A 18 -7.14 -9.06 -9.71
N ALA A 19 -7.94 -9.24 -8.67
CA ALA A 19 -7.49 -9.84 -7.42
C ALA A 19 -8.53 -10.82 -6.87
N THR A 20 -8.06 -11.88 -6.25
CA THR A 20 -8.86 -12.68 -5.32
C THR A 20 -8.65 -12.16 -3.90
N VAL A 21 -9.69 -12.18 -3.09
CA VAL A 21 -9.68 -11.68 -1.71
C VAL A 21 -10.03 -12.83 -0.78
N SER A 22 -9.36 -12.94 0.34
CA SER A 22 -9.71 -13.85 1.43
C SER A 22 -9.33 -13.24 2.76
N GLY A 23 -10.05 -13.59 3.83
CA GLY A 23 -9.73 -13.06 5.15
C GLY A 23 -10.68 -13.48 6.23
N SER A 24 -10.51 -12.85 7.39
CA SER A 24 -11.32 -13.07 8.57
C SER A 24 -11.47 -11.80 9.40
N ALA A 25 -12.57 -11.69 10.10
CA ALA A 25 -12.78 -10.73 11.17
C ALA A 25 -13.06 -11.51 12.47
N THR A 26 -12.37 -11.14 13.56
CA THR A 26 -12.51 -11.78 14.88
C THR A 26 -12.78 -10.70 15.92
N ASP A 27 -13.77 -10.87 16.76
CA ASP A 27 -14.12 -9.97 17.87
C ASP A 27 -13.74 -10.52 19.27
N GLY A 28 -12.81 -11.47 19.31
CA GLY A 28 -12.32 -12.13 20.52
C GLY A 28 -12.87 -13.53 20.70
N GLU A 29 -14.17 -13.76 20.55
CA GLU A 29 -14.82 -15.07 20.69
C GLU A 29 -15.22 -15.66 19.33
N ASP A 30 -15.81 -14.85 18.46
CA ASP A 30 -16.32 -15.28 17.17
C ASP A 30 -15.39 -14.88 16.03
N THR A 31 -15.25 -15.75 15.03
CA THR A 31 -14.49 -15.51 13.82
C THR A 31 -15.36 -15.72 12.59
N VAL A 32 -15.52 -14.67 11.81
CA VAL A 32 -16.21 -14.71 10.53
C VAL A 32 -15.17 -14.74 9.41
N GLN A 33 -15.30 -15.73 8.51
CA GLN A 33 -14.46 -15.84 7.31
C GLN A 33 -15.14 -15.18 6.13
N PHE A 34 -14.34 -14.61 5.23
CA PHE A 34 -14.81 -14.08 3.97
C PHE A 34 -13.88 -14.42 2.82
N VAL A 35 -14.45 -14.54 1.65
CA VAL A 35 -13.75 -14.67 0.37
C VAL A 35 -14.35 -13.68 -0.62
N GLY A 36 -13.64 -13.37 -1.71
CA GLY A 36 -14.19 -12.47 -2.69
C GLY A 36 -13.29 -12.30 -3.89
N SER A 37 -13.68 -11.37 -4.73
CA SER A 37 -12.90 -10.94 -5.88
C SER A 37 -13.04 -9.43 -6.07
N GLY A 38 -12.06 -8.85 -6.71
CA GLY A 38 -12.06 -7.42 -6.99
C GLY A 38 -11.09 -7.04 -8.09
N SER A 39 -11.07 -5.77 -8.35
CA SER A 39 -10.11 -5.16 -9.27
C SER A 39 -9.49 -3.91 -8.64
N MET A 40 -8.25 -3.66 -8.97
CA MET A 40 -7.55 -2.41 -8.65
C MET A 40 -7.21 -1.70 -9.95
N THR A 41 -7.79 -0.52 -10.14
CA THR A 41 -7.46 0.36 -11.27
C THR A 41 -6.44 1.39 -10.83
N GLU A 42 -5.39 1.55 -11.62
CA GLU A 42 -4.29 2.48 -11.39
C GLU A 42 -4.17 3.46 -12.55
N SER A 43 -3.96 4.73 -12.24
CA SER A 43 -3.59 5.75 -13.23
C SER A 43 -2.61 6.76 -12.63
N ALA A 44 -1.80 7.37 -13.49
CA ALA A 44 -0.87 8.42 -13.10
C ALA A 44 -1.23 9.73 -13.80
N THR A 45 -1.23 10.83 -13.06
CA THR A 45 -1.54 12.17 -13.56
C THR A 45 -0.59 13.20 -12.94
N THR A 46 -0.59 14.41 -13.47
CA THR A 46 0.09 15.54 -12.82
C THR A 46 -0.90 16.30 -11.94
N GLY A 47 -0.45 16.70 -10.76
CA GLY A 47 -1.24 17.49 -9.82
C GLY A 47 -0.36 18.32 -8.89
N SER A 48 -0.88 18.67 -7.73
CA SER A 48 -0.11 19.36 -6.69
C SER A 48 -0.31 18.69 -5.32
N PHE A 49 0.73 18.74 -4.49
CA PHE A 49 0.71 18.29 -3.10
C PHE A 49 1.57 19.22 -2.25
N GLU A 50 1.04 19.72 -1.14
CA GLU A 50 1.75 20.66 -0.24
C GLU A 50 2.38 21.85 -1.00
N GLY A 51 1.67 22.39 -2.00
CA GLY A 51 2.12 23.54 -2.78
C GLY A 51 3.18 23.25 -3.86
N GLN A 52 3.59 22.00 -4.05
CA GLN A 52 4.54 21.61 -5.09
C GLN A 52 3.89 20.74 -6.17
N THR A 53 4.44 20.79 -7.39
CA THR A 53 4.01 19.90 -8.48
C THR A 53 4.33 18.45 -8.14
N ALA A 54 3.36 17.58 -8.33
CA ALA A 54 3.46 16.16 -7.98
C ALA A 54 2.98 15.26 -9.11
N ILE A 55 3.56 14.07 -9.21
CA ILE A 55 2.97 12.92 -9.89
C ILE A 55 1.92 12.35 -8.94
N VAL A 56 0.69 12.19 -9.39
CA VAL A 56 -0.44 11.69 -8.60
C VAL A 56 -0.81 10.31 -9.11
N LYS A 57 -0.52 9.29 -8.33
CA LYS A 57 -0.96 7.92 -8.56
C LYS A 57 -2.36 7.76 -7.97
N ASN A 58 -3.36 7.58 -8.82
CA ASN A 58 -4.72 7.28 -8.37
C ASN A 58 -4.90 5.77 -8.30
N LEU A 59 -5.45 5.29 -7.21
CA LEU A 59 -5.79 3.89 -7.00
C LEU A 59 -7.27 3.79 -6.66
N THR A 60 -7.98 2.92 -7.36
CA THR A 60 -9.38 2.59 -7.04
C THR A 60 -9.50 1.08 -6.95
N VAL A 61 -9.97 0.59 -5.81
CA VAL A 61 -10.23 -0.83 -5.56
C VAL A 61 -11.73 -1.01 -5.47
N ASN A 62 -12.28 -1.91 -6.27
CA ASN A 62 -13.69 -2.30 -6.25
C ASN A 62 -13.78 -3.81 -6.17
N GLY A 63 -14.79 -4.33 -5.48
CA GLY A 63 -15.00 -5.77 -5.40
C GLY A 63 -16.21 -6.14 -4.57
N ASP A 64 -16.37 -7.44 -4.41
CA ASP A 64 -17.40 -8.05 -3.59
C ASP A 64 -16.76 -9.04 -2.62
N LEU A 65 -17.13 -8.96 -1.34
CA LEU A 65 -16.83 -9.96 -0.32
C LEU A 65 -18.06 -10.84 -0.11
N ILE A 66 -17.86 -12.13 -0.01
CA ILE A 66 -18.89 -13.09 0.36
C ILE A 66 -18.67 -13.45 1.83
N VAL A 67 -19.59 -13.01 2.67
CA VAL A 67 -19.60 -13.22 4.12
C VAL A 67 -20.83 -14.08 4.44
N GLU A 68 -20.64 -15.29 4.93
CA GLU A 68 -21.76 -16.22 5.24
C GLU A 68 -22.75 -16.40 4.07
N GLY A 69 -22.24 -16.37 2.84
CA GLY A 69 -23.06 -16.50 1.63
C GLY A 69 -23.71 -15.21 1.14
N ILE A 70 -23.54 -14.09 1.84
CA ILE A 70 -24.06 -12.78 1.46
C ILE A 70 -22.96 -11.98 0.76
N SER A 71 -23.27 -11.43 -0.43
CA SER A 71 -22.36 -10.53 -1.15
C SER A 71 -22.42 -9.12 -0.55
N VAL A 72 -21.25 -8.60 -0.19
CA VAL A 72 -21.06 -7.25 0.37
C VAL A 72 -20.12 -6.49 -0.57
N PRO A 73 -20.61 -5.52 -1.36
CA PRO A 73 -19.75 -4.73 -2.23
C PRO A 73 -18.87 -3.80 -1.42
N PHE A 74 -17.64 -3.59 -1.91
CA PHE A 74 -16.74 -2.59 -1.35
C PHE A 74 -16.07 -1.75 -2.44
N THR A 75 -15.78 -0.52 -2.10
CA THR A 75 -15.04 0.42 -2.95
C THR A 75 -14.13 1.25 -2.06
N ASN A 76 -12.89 1.41 -2.47
CA ASN A 76 -11.95 2.33 -1.85
C ASN A 76 -11.14 3.07 -2.90
N SER A 77 -10.90 4.36 -2.68
CA SER A 77 -10.08 5.20 -3.56
C SER A 77 -9.03 5.94 -2.76
N SER A 78 -7.81 5.96 -3.29
CA SER A 78 -6.70 6.66 -2.68
C SER A 78 -5.85 7.37 -3.73
N LYS A 79 -5.13 8.40 -3.31
CA LYS A 79 -4.13 9.10 -4.11
C LYS A 79 -2.78 9.02 -3.39
N ILE A 80 -1.75 8.67 -4.12
CA ILE A 80 -0.37 8.71 -3.64
C ILE A 80 0.35 9.78 -4.43
N TYR A 81 1.06 10.64 -3.75
CA TYR A 81 1.75 11.77 -4.35
C TYR A 81 3.26 11.55 -4.33
N PHE A 82 3.89 11.83 -5.46
CA PHE A 82 5.34 11.71 -5.64
C PHE A 82 5.90 13.00 -6.23
N SER A 83 7.14 13.32 -5.87
CA SER A 83 7.88 14.39 -6.53
C SER A 83 8.20 14.04 -7.98
N GLN A 84 8.69 15.01 -8.77
CA GLN A 84 9.16 14.76 -10.12
C GLN A 84 10.38 13.82 -10.19
N SER A 85 11.06 13.61 -9.06
CA SER A 85 12.15 12.62 -8.89
C SER A 85 11.67 11.28 -8.30
N PHE A 86 10.36 11.03 -8.29
CA PHE A 86 9.71 9.82 -7.77
C PHE A 86 9.86 9.58 -6.26
N ALA A 87 10.27 10.58 -5.48
CA ALA A 87 10.23 10.48 -4.02
C ALA A 87 8.78 10.59 -3.53
N PRO A 88 8.30 9.75 -2.60
CA PRO A 88 6.97 9.86 -2.03
C PRO A 88 6.84 11.16 -1.24
N LEU A 89 5.73 11.84 -1.40
CA LEU A 89 5.38 13.08 -0.70
C LEU A 89 4.29 12.84 0.33
N GLY A 90 3.34 11.95 0.03
CA GLY A 90 2.23 11.65 0.91
C GLY A 90 1.10 10.91 0.23
N THR A 91 -0.02 10.80 0.93
CA THR A 91 -1.24 10.12 0.45
C THR A 91 -2.50 10.88 0.87
N SER A 92 -3.57 10.67 0.11
CA SER A 92 -4.92 11.05 0.53
C SER A 92 -5.86 9.86 0.36
N VAL A 93 -6.57 9.52 1.42
CA VAL A 93 -7.54 8.42 1.42
C VAL A 93 -8.69 8.75 2.38
N ASN A 94 -9.92 8.62 1.92
CA ASN A 94 -11.14 8.87 2.73
C ASN A 94 -11.15 10.23 3.46
N GLY A 95 -10.62 11.29 2.82
CA GLY A 95 -10.51 12.63 3.41
C GLY A 95 -9.28 12.84 4.29
N ASN A 96 -8.62 11.78 4.73
CA ASN A 96 -7.38 11.87 5.47
C ASN A 96 -6.24 12.35 4.57
N HIS A 97 -5.29 13.06 5.16
CA HIS A 97 -4.14 13.65 4.49
C HIS A 97 -2.86 13.23 5.21
N CYS A 98 -2.02 12.46 4.55
CA CYS A 98 -0.80 11.93 5.13
C CYS A 98 0.42 12.51 4.42
N VAL A 99 1.44 12.95 5.17
CA VAL A 99 2.63 13.61 4.66
C VAL A 99 3.88 12.83 5.06
N VAL A 100 4.75 12.54 4.09
CA VAL A 100 6.03 11.86 4.35
C VAL A 100 6.96 12.80 5.10
N ARG A 101 7.60 12.27 6.16
CA ARG A 101 8.60 12.96 6.97
C ARG A 101 10.01 12.66 6.50
N GLY A 102 10.86 13.68 6.50
CA GLY A 102 12.29 13.53 6.25
C GLY A 102 12.66 13.20 4.80
N PRO A 103 13.92 13.03 4.53
CA PRO A 103 14.40 12.70 3.20
C PRO A 103 14.09 11.24 2.88
N PHE A 104 13.55 11.02 1.68
CA PHE A 104 13.37 9.69 1.11
C PHE A 104 14.55 9.36 0.19
N VAL A 105 15.16 8.22 0.42
CA VAL A 105 16.24 7.71 -0.44
C VAL A 105 15.94 6.28 -0.83
N ILE A 106 15.65 6.06 -2.12
CA ILE A 106 15.55 4.72 -2.68
C ILE A 106 16.91 4.29 -3.24
N PRO A 107 17.46 3.14 -2.87
CA PRO A 107 18.68 2.61 -3.45
C PRO A 107 18.55 2.48 -4.96
N GLU A 108 19.61 2.79 -5.70
CA GLU A 108 19.61 2.61 -7.17
C GLU A 108 19.55 1.12 -7.51
N PHE A 109 20.38 0.34 -6.83
CA PHE A 109 20.43 -1.12 -6.98
C PHE A 109 20.32 -1.81 -5.63
N VAL A 110 19.73 -3.00 -5.64
CA VAL A 110 19.58 -3.90 -4.49
C VAL A 110 19.90 -5.35 -4.88
N LYS A 111 20.21 -6.16 -3.88
CA LYS A 111 20.38 -7.61 -4.01
C LYS A 111 19.48 -8.33 -2.99
N VAL A 112 19.29 -9.62 -3.20
CA VAL A 112 18.59 -10.48 -2.23
C VAL A 112 19.30 -10.41 -0.87
N GLY A 113 18.54 -10.18 0.20
CA GLY A 113 18.99 -9.98 1.56
C GLY A 113 19.08 -8.50 1.98
N ASP A 114 19.02 -7.55 1.05
CA ASP A 114 19.01 -6.14 1.40
C ASP A 114 17.65 -5.76 2.04
N SER A 115 17.72 -4.86 3.01
CA SER A 115 16.54 -4.29 3.68
C SER A 115 16.86 -2.92 4.26
N GLY A 116 15.83 -2.14 4.57
CA GLY A 116 16.04 -0.83 5.17
C GLY A 116 14.74 -0.05 5.39
N PRO A 117 14.87 1.17 5.94
CA PRO A 117 13.75 2.10 6.03
C PRO A 117 13.29 2.51 4.63
N PHE A 118 11.96 2.73 4.49
CA PHE A 118 11.38 3.18 3.24
C PHE A 118 10.78 4.58 3.38
N ALA A 119 9.85 4.78 4.32
CA ALA A 119 9.26 6.09 4.61
C ALA A 119 8.72 6.16 6.04
N GLU A 120 8.66 7.37 6.58
CA GLU A 120 7.88 7.69 7.77
C GLU A 120 6.82 8.71 7.39
N VAL A 121 5.61 8.56 7.92
CA VAL A 121 4.45 9.34 7.51
C VAL A 121 3.68 9.85 8.72
N ASP A 122 3.28 11.12 8.70
CA ASP A 122 2.32 11.70 9.61
C ASP A 122 0.97 11.84 8.94
N CYS A 123 -0.09 11.34 9.56
CA CYS A 123 -1.45 11.38 9.04
C CYS A 123 -2.34 12.36 9.84
N TYR A 124 -3.15 13.10 9.11
CA TYR A 124 -4.05 14.13 9.61
C TYR A 124 -5.47 13.90 9.08
N SER A 125 -6.47 14.39 9.81
CA SER A 125 -7.89 14.29 9.43
C SER A 125 -8.24 15.09 8.16
N SER A 126 -7.37 16.01 7.75
CA SER A 126 -7.54 16.83 6.54
C SER A 126 -6.23 17.50 6.12
N SER A 127 -6.23 18.12 4.95
CA SER A 127 -5.07 18.89 4.42
C SER A 127 -4.73 20.15 5.22
N SER A 128 -5.61 20.62 6.12
CA SER A 128 -5.28 21.70 7.05
C SER A 128 -4.26 21.28 8.12
N LYS A 129 -4.06 19.98 8.31
CA LYS A 129 -3.15 19.38 9.30
C LYS A 129 -3.39 19.83 10.75
N SER A 130 -4.62 20.27 11.05
CA SER A 130 -5.00 20.77 12.38
C SER A 130 -5.12 19.65 13.43
N VAL A 131 -5.49 18.44 12.99
CA VAL A 131 -5.67 17.26 13.85
C VAL A 131 -4.85 16.10 13.31
N LYS A 132 -3.80 15.73 14.04
CA LYS A 132 -3.02 14.52 13.74
C LYS A 132 -3.81 13.30 14.22
N ILE A 133 -3.99 12.32 13.33
CA ILE A 133 -4.75 11.09 13.60
C ILE A 133 -3.89 9.84 13.68
N GLY A 134 -2.62 9.92 13.28
CA GLY A 134 -1.73 8.76 13.36
C GLY A 134 -0.38 8.98 12.70
N THR A 135 0.39 7.90 12.69
CA THR A 135 1.70 7.80 12.03
C THR A 135 1.82 6.46 11.33
N SER A 136 2.64 6.39 10.28
CA SER A 136 3.10 5.10 9.76
C SER A 136 4.61 5.07 9.57
N VAL A 137 5.16 3.85 9.63
CA VAL A 137 6.57 3.55 9.33
C VAL A 137 6.58 2.46 8.29
N GLN A 138 7.28 2.72 7.20
CA GLN A 138 7.45 1.78 6.10
C GLN A 138 8.89 1.30 6.03
N THR A 139 9.06 0.00 5.80
CA THR A 139 10.35 -0.66 5.57
C THR A 139 10.28 -1.50 4.30
N TYR A 140 11.43 -1.76 3.70
CA TYR A 140 11.53 -2.69 2.58
C TYR A 140 12.46 -3.85 2.89
N ALA A 141 12.24 -4.98 2.21
CA ALA A 141 13.15 -6.12 2.16
C ALA A 141 13.16 -6.71 0.76
N ILE A 142 14.32 -7.23 0.35
CA ILE A 142 14.50 -7.93 -0.93
C ILE A 142 14.70 -9.42 -0.65
N GLU A 143 13.72 -10.21 -1.07
CA GLU A 143 13.71 -11.67 -0.89
C GLU A 143 13.98 -12.36 -2.21
N ALA A 144 14.48 -13.61 -2.15
CA ALA A 144 14.60 -14.45 -3.34
C ALA A 144 13.21 -14.81 -3.88
N ALA A 145 13.02 -14.76 -5.20
CA ALA A 145 11.86 -15.29 -5.87
C ALA A 145 12.22 -16.58 -6.61
N SER A 146 11.22 -17.36 -7.04
CA SER A 146 11.43 -18.46 -7.97
C SER A 146 11.93 -17.91 -9.32
N ASN A 147 12.74 -18.68 -10.05
CA ASN A 147 13.24 -18.36 -11.40
C ASN A 147 14.20 -17.14 -11.47
N ASP A 148 15.21 -17.09 -10.59
CA ASP A 148 16.27 -16.06 -10.56
C ASP A 148 15.77 -14.61 -10.45
N GLY A 149 14.51 -14.40 -10.06
CA GLY A 149 13.93 -13.11 -9.76
C GLY A 149 14.13 -12.67 -8.30
N ALA A 150 13.74 -11.46 -7.99
CA ALA A 150 13.65 -10.95 -6.62
C ALA A 150 12.24 -10.50 -6.28
N ARG A 151 11.92 -10.48 -4.99
CA ARG A 151 10.70 -9.89 -4.44
C ARG A 151 11.04 -8.67 -3.63
N LEU A 152 10.41 -7.57 -3.96
CA LEU A 152 10.34 -6.41 -3.07
C LEU A 152 9.15 -6.64 -2.14
N LYS A 153 9.42 -6.69 -0.84
CA LYS A 153 8.40 -6.63 0.19
C LYS A 153 8.45 -5.24 0.82
N ILE A 154 7.30 -4.56 0.87
CA ILE A 154 7.14 -3.30 1.59
C ILE A 154 6.18 -3.58 2.75
N VAL A 155 6.64 -3.31 3.97
CA VAL A 155 5.86 -3.44 5.20
C VAL A 155 5.56 -2.06 5.72
N GLU A 156 4.29 -1.76 5.94
CA GLU A 156 3.83 -0.55 6.58
C GLU A 156 3.18 -0.88 7.93
N ASN A 157 3.63 -0.21 8.98
CA ASN A 157 3.03 -0.29 10.31
C ASN A 157 2.40 1.06 10.64
N VAL A 158 1.10 1.06 10.81
CA VAL A 158 0.29 2.24 11.14
C VAL A 158 -0.10 2.21 12.60
N LYS A 159 -0.03 3.36 13.26
CA LYS A 159 -0.58 3.58 14.61
C LYS A 159 -1.44 4.82 14.58
N ASP A 160 -2.69 4.71 14.98
CA ASP A 160 -3.55 5.85 15.16
C ASP A 160 -3.45 6.44 16.59
N THR A 161 -4.01 7.62 16.79
CA THR A 161 -3.99 8.31 18.08
C THR A 161 -4.99 7.76 19.08
N SER A 162 -5.93 6.89 18.67
CA SER A 162 -6.89 6.19 19.53
C SER A 162 -6.37 4.85 20.07
N GLY A 163 -5.21 4.38 19.54
CA GLY A 163 -4.58 3.11 19.93
C GLY A 163 -4.77 1.98 18.93
N GLY A 164 -5.53 2.22 17.86
CA GLY A 164 -5.67 1.26 16.75
C GLY A 164 -4.35 1.05 16.01
N GLN A 165 -4.14 -0.15 15.52
CA GLN A 165 -2.94 -0.54 14.79
C GLN A 165 -3.32 -1.25 13.49
N ALA A 166 -2.55 -0.98 12.44
CA ALA A 166 -2.65 -1.71 11.20
C ALA A 166 -1.26 -2.07 10.67
N THR A 167 -1.17 -3.21 10.01
CA THR A 167 0.03 -3.61 9.27
C THR A 167 -0.39 -3.97 7.85
N SER A 168 0.34 -3.48 6.87
CA SER A 168 0.18 -3.88 5.48
C SER A 168 1.50 -4.41 4.93
N ASP A 169 1.43 -5.57 4.27
CA ASP A 169 2.55 -6.21 3.58
C ASP A 169 2.24 -6.23 2.08
N SER A 170 2.93 -5.41 1.28
CA SER A 170 2.83 -5.43 -0.18
C SER A 170 4.00 -6.17 -0.79
N VAL A 171 3.75 -7.12 -1.68
CA VAL A 171 4.76 -7.96 -2.34
C VAL A 171 4.74 -7.74 -3.84
N PHE A 172 5.92 -7.50 -4.41
CA PHE A 172 6.13 -7.28 -5.84
C PHE A 172 7.26 -8.20 -6.35
N ASP A 173 7.11 -8.77 -7.53
CA ASP A 173 8.23 -9.38 -8.25
C ASP A 173 9.00 -8.28 -8.98
N ILE A 174 10.33 -8.36 -8.96
CA ILE A 174 11.24 -7.45 -9.69
C ILE A 174 12.15 -8.30 -10.58
N SER A 175 12.27 -7.91 -11.83
CA SER A 175 13.21 -8.50 -12.79
C SER A 175 14.51 -7.70 -12.91
N MET A 176 15.51 -8.27 -13.57
CA MET A 176 16.83 -7.67 -13.77
C MET A 176 16.79 -6.40 -14.67
N ASP A 177 15.77 -6.25 -15.50
CA ASP A 177 15.54 -5.07 -16.34
C ASP A 177 14.70 -3.97 -15.64
N GLY A 178 14.29 -4.23 -14.39
CA GLY A 178 13.49 -3.29 -13.60
C GLY A 178 11.98 -3.36 -13.86
N ALA A 179 11.48 -4.39 -14.57
CA ALA A 179 10.04 -4.61 -14.60
C ALA A 179 9.56 -5.00 -13.20
N ILE A 180 8.36 -4.52 -12.83
CA ILE A 180 7.78 -4.76 -11.51
C ILE A 180 6.33 -5.21 -11.65
N ARG A 181 5.95 -6.24 -10.89
CA ARG A 181 4.60 -6.77 -10.87
C ARG A 181 4.11 -6.94 -9.44
N ARG A 182 2.96 -6.37 -9.10
CA ARG A 182 2.29 -6.61 -7.82
C ARG A 182 1.81 -8.06 -7.75
N ARG A 183 2.08 -8.74 -6.64
CA ARG A 183 1.71 -10.15 -6.42
C ARG A 183 0.64 -10.30 -5.37
N SER A 184 0.84 -9.70 -4.23
CA SER A 184 -0.11 -9.83 -3.13
C SER A 184 -0.01 -8.63 -2.18
N GLU A 185 -1.06 -8.47 -1.42
CA GLU A 185 -1.11 -7.55 -0.29
C GLU A 185 -1.80 -8.26 0.87
N ARG A 186 -1.25 -8.10 2.07
CA ARG A 186 -1.88 -8.54 3.31
C ARG A 186 -2.10 -7.32 4.17
N ILE A 187 -3.29 -7.19 4.71
CA ILE A 187 -3.66 -6.12 5.62
C ILE A 187 -4.15 -6.78 6.92
N THR A 188 -3.59 -6.37 8.04
CA THR A 188 -4.09 -6.70 9.36
C THR A 188 -4.45 -5.39 10.04
N PHE A 189 -5.64 -5.30 10.57
CA PHE A 189 -6.13 -4.16 11.32
C PHE A 189 -6.62 -4.62 12.68
N GLN A 190 -6.32 -3.86 13.73
CA GLN A 190 -6.70 -4.17 15.09
C GLN A 190 -7.18 -2.90 15.79
N ASP A 191 -8.43 -2.89 16.18
CA ASP A 191 -9.07 -1.77 16.89
C ASP A 191 -10.21 -2.27 17.75
N SER A 192 -10.32 -1.73 18.99
CA SER A 192 -11.45 -1.94 19.91
C SER A 192 -11.84 -3.42 20.13
N GLY A 193 -10.81 -4.30 20.16
CA GLY A 193 -11.01 -5.75 20.37
C GLY A 193 -11.31 -6.53 19.08
N ILE A 194 -11.50 -5.85 17.95
CA ILE A 194 -11.70 -6.50 16.65
C ILE A 194 -10.35 -6.64 15.94
N THR A 195 -10.07 -7.84 15.45
CA THR A 195 -8.94 -8.12 14.55
C THR A 195 -9.47 -8.48 13.17
N PHE A 196 -9.05 -7.73 12.17
CA PHE A 196 -9.38 -7.96 10.77
C PHE A 196 -8.12 -8.36 10.00
N ASN A 197 -8.17 -9.46 9.26
CA ASN A 197 -7.09 -9.92 8.40
C ASN A 197 -7.62 -10.08 6.98
N MET A 198 -6.94 -9.49 6.02
CA MET A 198 -7.30 -9.59 4.60
C MET A 198 -6.06 -9.88 3.77
N ARG A 199 -6.21 -10.69 2.77
CA ARG A 199 -5.21 -10.97 1.75
C ARG A 199 -5.79 -10.80 0.36
N LEU A 200 -5.09 -10.03 -0.47
CA LEU A 200 -5.34 -9.88 -1.89
C LEU A 200 -4.22 -10.60 -2.66
N ASN A 201 -4.57 -11.40 -3.65
CA ASN A 201 -3.62 -11.99 -4.60
C ASN A 201 -3.97 -11.49 -5.99
N TYR A 202 -3.00 -10.83 -6.64
CA TYR A 202 -3.16 -10.21 -7.96
C TYR A 202 -2.74 -11.18 -9.07
N ASN A 203 -3.55 -11.21 -10.14
CA ASN A 203 -3.34 -12.07 -11.32
C ASN A 203 -2.70 -11.29 -12.47
#